data_01f683103f2510369fdb68b4af0aba0f
#
_entry.id   01f683103f2510369fdb68b4af0aba0f
#
_cell.length_a   1.000
_cell.length_b   1.000
_cell.length_c   1.000
_cell.angle_alpha   90.00
_cell.angle_beta   90.00
_cell.angle_gamma   90.00
#
_symmetry.space_group_name_H-M   'P 1'
#
loop_
_entity.id
_entity.type
_entity.pdbx_description
1 polymer ?
#
loop_
_entity_poly.entity_id
_entity_poly.type
_entity_poly.pdbx_seq_one_letter_code
_entity_poly.pdbx_strand_id
1 'polypeptide(L)'
;MNYSNEWKKIKLESLIDEVKDLTSDFEKYPLYSFTIESGVTPKTDRYERGFLVKKDGDLFKIVYPGNFVMNPMNLRFGAINYSKQGVPVSVSGYYDIFNIDDSKYNDFWNAYLKTKKTLNTYNAIATGSLVEKKRVHFSQLKDLKMYVPGCTEKEKINKFLQLLDERINTQNKIIEDYLSLKKCIINELCNNVDEYTECFVSDISNIGRGRVISSKEINKQLNPKYPVYSSQTSNDGIMGYLDQYDFDGEYITWTTDGANAGTVYYRNGKFNCTNVCGTLKINEENDAFFVSKLLSCLTYSYVSRNLANPKLMNNTMAKIKLKLPPLNKQREFANIIRKIEQKMNYEKEMLRLLKTQKEYFLKNLFI
;
A
#
# COMPACT_ATOMS: atom_id res chain seq x y z
N MET A 1 -16.51 21.22 22.18
CA MET A 1 -16.53 20.44 23.42
C MET A 1 -15.65 21.19 24.42
N ASN A 2 -16.22 21.68 25.52
CA ASN A 2 -15.44 22.25 26.61
C ASN A 2 -14.76 21.06 27.33
N TYR A 3 -13.47 20.88 27.10
CA TYR A 3 -12.67 19.92 27.84
C TYR A 3 -12.52 20.51 29.27
N SER A 4 -13.04 19.76 30.24
CA SER A 4 -12.95 20.13 31.63
C SER A 4 -11.49 20.20 32.09
N ASN A 5 -11.18 21.01 33.10
CA ASN A 5 -9.87 21.29 33.70
C ASN A 5 -9.14 20.08 34.33
N GLU A 6 -9.33 18.84 33.82
CA GLU A 6 -8.84 17.60 34.43
C GLU A 6 -7.57 17.00 33.81
N TRP A 7 -6.98 17.66 32.77
CA TRP A 7 -5.70 17.17 32.21
C TRP A 7 -4.54 17.56 33.12
N LYS A 8 -3.88 16.55 33.68
CA LYS A 8 -2.74 16.73 34.61
C LYS A 8 -1.43 16.63 33.85
N LYS A 9 -0.51 17.54 34.16
CA LYS A 9 0.85 17.48 33.63
C LYS A 9 1.64 16.44 34.40
N ILE A 10 2.14 15.43 33.71
CA ILE A 10 2.94 14.34 34.25
C ILE A 10 4.26 14.23 33.49
N LYS A 11 5.29 13.65 34.10
CA LYS A 11 6.53 13.24 33.45
C LYS A 11 6.39 11.80 33.01
N LEU A 12 6.76 11.47 31.75
CA LEU A 12 6.63 10.11 31.23
C LEU A 12 7.40 9.06 32.05
N GLU A 13 8.50 9.44 32.65
CA GLU A 13 9.28 8.58 33.55
C GLU A 13 8.45 7.90 34.65
N SER A 14 7.38 8.55 35.11
CA SER A 14 6.47 7.97 36.11
C SER A 14 5.53 6.90 35.58
N LEU A 15 5.53 6.67 34.26
CA LEU A 15 4.61 5.75 33.59
C LEU A 15 5.29 4.70 32.72
N ILE A 16 6.57 4.86 32.40
CA ILE A 16 7.23 3.98 31.44
C ILE A 16 8.44 3.26 32.05
N ASP A 17 8.48 1.95 31.87
CA ASP A 17 9.56 1.08 32.28
C ASP A 17 10.25 0.44 31.07
N GLU A 18 11.57 0.55 31.03
CA GLU A 18 12.39 -0.01 29.96
C GLU A 18 12.46 -1.54 30.07
N VAL A 19 12.21 -2.23 28.95
CA VAL A 19 12.36 -3.68 28.83
C VAL A 19 13.72 -3.97 28.17
N LYS A 20 14.58 -4.72 28.87
CA LYS A 20 15.98 -4.99 28.45
C LYS A 20 16.22 -6.47 28.10
N ASP A 21 15.18 -7.26 28.03
CA ASP A 21 15.30 -8.69 27.78
C ASP A 21 15.86 -8.96 26.40
N LEU A 22 16.89 -9.81 26.36
CA LEU A 22 17.62 -10.16 25.15
C LEU A 22 17.46 -11.64 24.82
N THR A 23 17.55 -11.97 23.55
CA THR A 23 17.50 -13.35 23.07
C THR A 23 18.39 -13.57 21.85
N SER A 24 18.87 -14.79 21.71
CA SER A 24 19.41 -15.37 20.47
C SER A 24 18.58 -16.56 19.99
N ASP A 25 17.51 -16.89 20.75
CA ASP A 25 16.58 -17.99 20.46
C ASP A 25 15.42 -17.50 19.59
N PHE A 26 15.58 -17.66 18.27
CA PHE A 26 14.57 -17.24 17.29
C PHE A 26 13.49 -18.29 17.04
N GLU A 27 13.61 -19.50 17.58
CA GLU A 27 12.54 -20.49 17.55
C GLU A 27 11.47 -20.10 18.58
N LYS A 28 11.91 -19.71 19.79
CA LYS A 28 11.01 -19.26 20.85
C LYS A 28 10.52 -17.82 20.63
N TYR A 29 11.38 -16.94 20.12
CA TYR A 29 11.08 -15.53 19.89
C TYR A 29 11.32 -15.17 18.41
N PRO A 30 10.37 -15.41 17.52
CA PRO A 30 10.51 -15.19 16.07
C PRO A 30 10.96 -13.76 15.76
N LEU A 31 11.82 -13.61 14.75
CA LEU A 31 12.37 -12.32 14.38
C LEU A 31 11.39 -11.50 13.54
N TYR A 32 11.04 -10.33 14.04
CA TYR A 32 10.11 -9.39 13.44
C TYR A 32 10.81 -8.10 13.00
N SER A 33 10.16 -7.39 12.08
CA SER A 33 10.56 -6.05 11.65
C SER A 33 9.73 -4.99 12.37
N PHE A 34 10.29 -3.77 12.48
CA PHE A 34 9.56 -2.61 12.99
C PHE A 34 9.50 -1.52 11.91
N THR A 35 8.29 -1.05 11.58
CA THR A 35 8.04 0.03 10.63
C THR A 35 7.20 1.14 11.26
N ILE A 36 7.26 2.35 10.69
CA ILE A 36 6.47 3.50 11.17
C ILE A 36 4.98 3.22 11.00
N GLU A 37 4.58 2.69 9.84
CA GLU A 37 3.19 2.49 9.47
C GLU A 37 2.54 1.31 10.18
N SER A 38 3.22 0.17 10.17
CA SER A 38 2.64 -1.12 10.61
C SER A 38 3.11 -1.59 11.99
N GLY A 39 4.09 -0.88 12.60
CA GLY A 39 4.68 -1.28 13.87
C GLY A 39 5.47 -2.58 13.77
N VAL A 40 5.25 -3.50 14.73
CA VAL A 40 5.93 -4.79 14.82
C VAL A 40 5.20 -5.81 13.95
N THR A 41 5.85 -6.27 12.87
CA THR A 41 5.27 -7.20 11.88
C THR A 41 6.23 -8.32 11.52
N PRO A 42 5.74 -9.50 11.10
CA PRO A 42 6.59 -10.58 10.60
C PRO A 42 7.53 -10.04 9.50
N LYS A 43 8.76 -10.53 9.46
CA LYS A 43 9.61 -10.30 8.30
C LYS A 43 9.00 -11.00 7.09
N THR A 44 8.78 -10.25 6.01
CA THR A 44 8.37 -10.82 4.73
C THR A 44 9.59 -11.36 4.00
N ASP A 45 9.42 -12.41 3.17
CA ASP A 45 10.45 -13.07 2.36
C ASP A 45 11.32 -12.12 1.53
N ARG A 46 10.83 -10.90 1.29
CA ARG A 46 11.55 -9.84 0.59
C ARG A 46 12.82 -9.37 1.33
N TYR A 47 12.94 -9.68 2.61
CA TYR A 47 14.10 -9.38 3.47
C TYR A 47 14.89 -10.63 3.90
N GLU A 48 14.60 -11.80 3.35
CA GLU A 48 15.42 -13.00 3.51
C GLU A 48 16.77 -12.91 2.75
N ARG A 49 17.46 -11.82 2.95
CA ARG A 49 18.90 -11.85 2.74
C ARG A 49 19.49 -12.41 4.03
N GLY A 50 19.54 -13.74 4.10
CA GLY A 50 20.03 -14.50 5.25
C GLY A 50 21.45 -14.14 5.73
N PHE A 51 22.20 -13.33 4.98
CA PHE A 51 23.50 -12.80 5.36
C PHE A 51 23.46 -11.43 6.09
N LEU A 52 22.29 -10.80 6.23
CA LEU A 52 22.11 -9.60 7.09
C LEU A 52 21.72 -9.96 8.52
N VAL A 53 21.48 -11.22 8.82
CA VAL A 53 21.20 -11.75 10.15
C VAL A 53 22.21 -12.85 10.41
N LYS A 54 23.24 -12.54 11.16
CA LYS A 54 24.10 -13.41 11.96
C LYS A 54 25.60 -13.20 11.69
N LYS A 55 26.18 -12.48 12.60
CA LYS A 55 27.36 -13.02 13.30
C LYS A 55 26.79 -13.89 14.43
N ASP A 56 27.29 -15.10 14.59
CA ASP A 56 26.95 -15.93 15.75
C ASP A 56 27.21 -15.11 17.01
N GLY A 57 26.13 -14.92 17.83
CA GLY A 57 26.19 -14.14 19.06
C GLY A 57 25.44 -12.80 19.05
N ASP A 58 24.84 -12.35 17.95
CA ASP A 58 24.02 -11.15 17.95
C ASP A 58 22.78 -11.33 18.84
N LEU A 59 22.62 -10.46 19.84
CA LEU A 59 21.47 -10.44 20.72
C LEU A 59 20.40 -9.49 20.21
N PHE A 60 19.16 -9.95 20.24
CA PHE A 60 17.97 -9.20 19.85
C PHE A 60 17.12 -8.90 21.06
N LYS A 61 16.36 -7.81 21.04
CA LYS A 61 15.47 -7.45 22.14
C LYS A 61 14.13 -8.18 22.02
N ILE A 62 13.64 -8.71 23.15
CA ILE A 62 12.33 -9.35 23.23
C ILE A 62 11.26 -8.28 23.37
N VAL A 63 10.19 -8.43 22.59
CA VAL A 63 9.00 -7.57 22.63
C VAL A 63 7.82 -8.43 23.07
N TYR A 64 7.29 -8.17 24.24
CA TYR A 64 6.09 -8.83 24.74
C TYR A 64 4.82 -8.18 24.17
N PRO A 65 3.68 -8.88 24.19
CA PRO A 65 2.39 -8.29 23.86
C PRO A 65 2.14 -7.00 24.64
N GLY A 66 1.76 -5.93 23.96
CA GLY A 66 1.52 -4.63 24.57
C GLY A 66 2.76 -3.74 24.81
N ASN A 67 3.99 -4.27 24.70
CA ASN A 67 5.20 -3.44 24.78
C ASN A 67 5.24 -2.43 23.64
N PHE A 68 5.68 -1.20 23.95
CA PHE A 68 6.07 -0.21 22.96
C PHE A 68 7.48 -0.47 22.44
N VAL A 69 7.61 -0.28 21.13
CA VAL A 69 8.91 -0.31 20.43
C VAL A 69 9.11 1.05 19.80
N MET A 70 10.26 1.65 20.00
CA MET A 70 10.64 2.90 19.35
C MET A 70 11.97 2.77 18.61
N ASN A 71 12.08 3.47 17.48
CA ASN A 71 13.34 3.65 16.78
C ASN A 71 13.90 5.04 17.13
N PRO A 72 15.01 5.14 17.88
CA PRO A 72 15.56 6.44 18.32
C PRO A 72 15.87 7.42 17.19
N MET A 73 16.35 6.95 16.03
CA MET A 73 16.65 7.82 14.89
C MET A 73 15.39 8.33 14.19
N ASN A 74 14.34 7.50 14.15
CA ASN A 74 13.13 7.78 13.39
C ASN A 74 11.93 8.16 14.27
N LEU A 75 12.14 8.30 15.60
CA LEU A 75 11.08 8.72 16.53
C LEU A 75 10.47 10.07 16.12
N ARG A 76 11.28 10.98 15.61
CA ARG A 76 10.87 12.30 15.09
C ARG A 76 9.86 12.21 13.94
N PHE A 77 9.81 11.07 13.25
CA PHE A 77 8.89 10.76 12.16
C PHE A 77 7.75 9.82 12.59
N GLY A 78 7.62 9.57 13.92
CA GLY A 78 6.57 8.73 14.48
C GLY A 78 6.91 7.24 14.53
N ALA A 79 8.19 6.86 14.48
CA ALA A 79 8.62 5.48 14.63
C ALA A 79 8.50 4.99 16.08
N ILE A 80 7.28 4.91 16.56
CA ILE A 80 6.87 4.36 17.85
C ILE A 80 5.53 3.65 17.68
N ASN A 81 5.43 2.40 18.17
CA ASN A 81 4.20 1.62 18.16
C ASN A 81 4.24 0.59 19.29
N TYR A 82 3.09 0.15 19.79
CA TYR A 82 3.04 -1.00 20.66
C TYR A 82 2.80 -2.30 19.88
N SER A 83 3.29 -3.41 20.43
CA SER A 83 3.12 -4.75 19.85
C SER A 83 1.67 -5.22 19.99
N LYS A 84 1.01 -5.47 18.86
CA LYS A 84 -0.31 -6.11 18.78
C LYS A 84 -0.20 -7.63 18.56
N GLN A 85 1.01 -8.19 18.66
CA GLN A 85 1.23 -9.63 18.53
C GLN A 85 0.69 -10.34 19.76
N GLY A 86 0.08 -11.52 19.54
CA GLY A 86 -0.45 -12.35 20.64
C GLY A 86 0.62 -13.13 21.41
N VAL A 87 1.86 -13.15 20.89
CA VAL A 87 3.01 -13.87 21.44
C VAL A 87 4.24 -12.98 21.51
N PRO A 88 5.20 -13.25 22.41
CA PRO A 88 6.47 -12.55 22.43
C PRO A 88 7.25 -12.80 21.13
N VAL A 89 7.88 -11.74 20.61
CA VAL A 89 8.69 -11.77 19.38
C VAL A 89 10.03 -11.07 19.62
N SER A 90 10.96 -11.14 18.69
CA SER A 90 12.22 -10.43 18.79
C SER A 90 12.38 -9.37 17.70
N VAL A 91 13.07 -8.28 18.02
CA VAL A 91 13.42 -7.20 17.10
C VAL A 91 14.90 -6.82 17.26
N SER A 92 15.41 -6.06 16.32
CA SER A 92 16.79 -5.56 16.38
C SER A 92 17.11 -4.90 17.73
N GLY A 93 18.27 -5.18 18.27
CA GLY A 93 18.80 -4.56 19.50
C GLY A 93 18.92 -3.03 19.45
N TYR A 94 18.79 -2.48 18.24
CA TYR A 94 18.83 -1.03 17.98
C TYR A 94 17.60 -0.26 18.49
N TYR A 95 16.47 -0.92 18.66
CA TYR A 95 15.23 -0.29 19.13
C TYR A 95 15.18 -0.23 20.65
N ASP A 96 14.53 0.79 21.21
CA ASP A 96 14.18 0.81 22.63
C ASP A 96 12.79 0.23 22.84
N ILE A 97 12.66 -0.59 23.88
CA ILE A 97 11.43 -1.30 24.23
C ILE A 97 11.03 -0.90 25.64
N PHE A 98 9.77 -0.62 25.85
CA PHE A 98 9.25 -0.21 27.14
C PHE A 98 7.78 -0.58 27.33
N ASN A 99 7.39 -0.69 28.58
CA ASN A 99 6.00 -0.76 29.01
C ASN A 99 5.47 0.62 29.36
N ILE A 100 4.18 0.77 29.25
CA ILE A 100 3.43 1.85 29.89
C ILE A 100 2.55 1.21 30.95
N ASP A 101 2.65 1.63 32.22
CA ASP A 101 1.87 1.09 33.35
C ASP A 101 0.35 1.15 33.14
N ASP A 102 -0.07 1.97 32.23
CA ASP A 102 -1.44 2.20 31.81
C ASP A 102 -1.79 1.41 30.53
N SER A 103 -1.30 0.19 30.40
CA SER A 103 -1.32 -0.65 29.18
C SER A 103 -2.71 -0.94 28.61
N LYS A 104 -3.79 -0.88 29.41
CA LYS A 104 -5.17 -0.96 28.94
C LYS A 104 -5.57 0.17 28.00
N TYR A 105 -4.78 1.26 27.95
CA TYR A 105 -4.97 2.41 27.08
C TYR A 105 -3.86 2.56 26.02
N ASN A 106 -3.32 1.46 25.53
CA ASN A 106 -2.23 1.46 24.56
C ASN A 106 -2.57 2.19 23.25
N ASP A 107 -3.83 2.13 22.78
CA ASP A 107 -4.24 2.88 21.57
C ASP A 107 -4.27 4.38 21.82
N PHE A 108 -4.71 4.84 23.00
CA PHE A 108 -4.58 6.23 23.41
C PHE A 108 -3.12 6.69 23.41
N TRP A 109 -2.23 5.94 24.06
CA TRP A 109 -0.81 6.30 24.16
C TRP A 109 -0.15 6.26 22.78
N ASN A 110 -0.43 5.26 21.99
CA ASN A 110 0.11 5.15 20.62
C ASN A 110 -0.29 6.33 19.74
N ALA A 111 -1.52 6.79 19.86
CA ALA A 111 -2.00 7.96 19.15
C ALA A 111 -1.37 9.26 19.70
N TYR A 112 -1.33 9.43 21.02
CA TYR A 112 -0.83 10.65 21.67
C TYR A 112 0.67 10.85 21.40
N LEU A 113 1.47 9.78 21.50
CA LEU A 113 2.91 9.81 21.23
C LEU A 113 3.27 10.10 19.76
N LYS A 114 2.29 10.06 18.86
CA LYS A 114 2.43 10.38 17.42
C LYS A 114 1.74 11.68 17.01
N THR A 115 1.17 12.44 17.93
CA THR A 115 0.57 13.73 17.58
C THR A 115 1.62 14.67 17.02
N LYS A 116 1.21 15.59 16.14
CA LYS A 116 2.10 16.61 15.56
C LYS A 116 2.84 17.40 16.63
N LYS A 117 2.15 17.71 17.76
CA LYS A 117 2.73 18.40 18.91
C LYS A 117 3.87 17.59 19.54
N THR A 118 3.63 16.29 19.76
CA THR A 118 4.64 15.38 20.33
C THR A 118 5.82 15.19 19.37
N LEU A 119 5.57 15.01 18.06
CA LEU A 119 6.64 14.90 17.05
C LEU A 119 7.49 16.17 16.98
N ASN A 120 6.89 17.36 17.09
CA ASN A 120 7.63 18.62 17.18
C ASN A 120 8.53 18.66 18.42
N THR A 121 8.04 18.15 19.55
CA THR A 121 8.84 18.04 20.78
C THR A 121 10.01 17.10 20.59
N TYR A 122 9.81 15.93 19.96
CA TYR A 122 10.92 15.02 19.61
C TYR A 122 11.97 15.69 18.73
N ASN A 123 11.54 16.46 17.72
CA ASN A 123 12.48 17.22 16.88
C ASN A 123 13.29 18.24 17.67
N ALA A 124 12.69 18.90 18.67
CA ALA A 124 13.36 19.90 19.49
C ALA A 124 14.41 19.30 20.44
N ILE A 125 14.13 18.11 21.01
CA ILE A 125 15.03 17.46 21.99
C ILE A 125 16.05 16.53 21.35
N ALA A 126 15.89 16.19 20.06
CA ALA A 126 16.76 15.25 19.36
C ALA A 126 18.20 15.77 19.28
N THR A 127 19.17 14.93 19.63
CA THR A 127 20.59 15.21 19.64
C THR A 127 21.33 14.52 18.49
N GLY A 128 22.36 15.16 17.97
CA GLY A 128 23.23 14.67 16.89
C GLY A 128 23.80 15.80 16.05
N SER A 129 25.00 15.63 15.53
CA SER A 129 25.73 16.64 14.75
C SER A 129 25.18 16.87 13.34
N LEU A 130 24.63 15.83 12.72
CA LEU A 130 24.05 15.88 11.39
C LEU A 130 22.52 15.72 11.48
N VAL A 131 21.78 16.49 10.70
CA VAL A 131 20.30 16.45 10.69
C VAL A 131 19.76 15.03 10.49
N GLU A 132 20.40 14.26 9.62
CA GLU A 132 20.02 12.87 9.28
C GLU A 132 20.34 11.87 10.40
N LYS A 133 21.32 12.18 11.28
CA LYS A 133 21.78 11.32 12.38
C LYS A 133 21.24 11.72 13.74
N LYS A 134 20.37 12.74 13.80
CA LYS A 134 19.72 13.12 15.05
C LYS A 134 18.86 11.98 15.59
N ARG A 135 18.96 11.73 16.89
CA ARG A 135 18.18 10.70 17.59
C ARG A 135 17.59 11.24 18.89
N VAL A 136 16.51 10.64 19.32
CA VAL A 136 15.92 10.86 20.63
C VAL A 136 16.29 9.66 21.50
N HIS A 137 17.09 9.86 22.52
CA HIS A 137 17.46 8.81 23.47
C HIS A 137 16.29 8.47 24.39
N PHE A 138 16.22 7.24 24.89
CA PHE A 138 15.16 6.80 25.79
C PHE A 138 15.08 7.66 27.06
N SER A 139 16.23 8.11 27.60
CA SER A 139 16.29 9.07 28.72
C SER A 139 15.56 10.38 28.42
N GLN A 140 15.72 10.91 27.20
CA GLN A 140 15.03 12.13 26.76
C GLN A 140 13.51 11.90 26.62
N LEU A 141 13.08 10.70 26.19
CA LEU A 141 11.68 10.32 26.19
C LEU A 141 11.10 10.30 27.61
N LYS A 142 11.82 9.72 28.58
CA LYS A 142 11.45 9.71 30.00
C LYS A 142 11.24 11.11 30.58
N ASP A 143 12.07 12.07 30.19
CA ASP A 143 11.99 13.44 30.65
C ASP A 143 10.84 14.27 30.11
N LEU A 144 10.10 13.75 29.14
CA LEU A 144 8.97 14.48 28.55
C LEU A 144 7.86 14.71 29.57
N LYS A 145 7.33 15.93 29.55
CA LYS A 145 6.14 16.32 30.33
C LYS A 145 4.94 16.39 29.40
N MET A 146 3.94 15.59 29.66
CA MET A 146 2.72 15.51 28.86
C MET A 146 1.49 15.81 29.72
N TYR A 147 0.46 16.36 29.11
CA TYR A 147 -0.84 16.53 29.74
C TYR A 147 -1.68 15.27 29.51
N VAL A 148 -2.15 14.63 30.57
CA VAL A 148 -2.89 13.37 30.49
C VAL A 148 -4.26 13.54 31.12
N PRO A 149 -5.33 13.13 30.45
CA PRO A 149 -6.70 13.21 30.97
C PRO A 149 -6.93 12.22 32.10
N GLY A 150 -7.99 12.44 32.88
CA GLY A 150 -8.47 11.48 33.87
C GLY A 150 -8.88 10.15 33.23
N CYS A 151 -9.00 9.08 34.06
CA CYS A 151 -9.24 7.71 33.58
C CYS A 151 -10.48 7.61 32.68
N THR A 152 -11.60 8.25 33.04
CA THR A 152 -12.86 8.19 32.29
C THR A 152 -12.73 8.79 30.88
N GLU A 153 -12.06 9.94 30.76
CA GLU A 153 -11.84 10.58 29.47
C GLU A 153 -10.86 9.79 28.61
N LYS A 154 -9.77 9.30 29.22
CA LYS A 154 -8.80 8.43 28.55
C LYS A 154 -9.44 7.17 28.00
N GLU A 155 -10.32 6.52 28.77
CA GLU A 155 -11.08 5.35 28.34
C GLU A 155 -11.97 5.62 27.13
N LYS A 156 -12.70 6.75 27.15
CA LYS A 156 -13.53 7.19 26.01
C LYS A 156 -12.71 7.42 24.75
N ILE A 157 -11.57 8.13 24.87
CA ILE A 157 -10.66 8.37 23.74
C ILE A 157 -10.09 7.06 23.23
N ASN A 158 -9.60 6.18 24.12
CA ASN A 158 -9.04 4.88 23.76
C ASN A 158 -10.06 4.02 23.00
N LYS A 159 -11.28 3.89 23.53
CA LYS A 159 -12.35 3.12 22.88
C LYS A 159 -12.74 3.70 21.52
N PHE A 160 -12.81 5.03 21.43
CA PHE A 160 -13.10 5.69 20.16
C PHE A 160 -12.02 5.42 19.10
N LEU A 161 -10.73 5.49 19.47
CA LEU A 161 -9.61 5.18 18.58
C LEU A 161 -9.62 3.71 18.14
N GLN A 162 -9.92 2.78 19.06
CA GLN A 162 -10.06 1.36 18.74
C GLN A 162 -11.15 1.13 17.69
N LEU A 163 -12.33 1.69 17.90
CA LEU A 163 -13.45 1.55 16.96
C LEU A 163 -13.14 2.13 15.56
N LEU A 164 -12.39 3.24 15.50
CA LEU A 164 -11.92 3.79 14.22
C LEU A 164 -10.94 2.85 13.52
N ASP A 165 -9.99 2.26 14.27
CA ASP A 165 -9.02 1.33 13.70
C ASP A 165 -9.69 0.02 13.26
N GLU A 166 -10.61 -0.52 14.05
CA GLU A 166 -11.41 -1.69 13.68
C GLU A 166 -12.19 -1.43 12.38
N ARG A 167 -12.79 -0.24 12.24
CA ARG A 167 -13.52 0.13 11.03
C ARG A 167 -12.61 0.25 9.80
N ILE A 168 -11.42 0.87 9.95
CA ILE A 168 -10.43 0.96 8.89
C ILE A 168 -9.92 -0.43 8.48
N ASN A 169 -9.66 -1.32 9.44
CA ASN A 169 -9.21 -2.68 9.18
C ASN A 169 -10.30 -3.50 8.48
N THR A 170 -11.55 -3.39 8.91
CA THR A 170 -12.69 -4.03 8.24
C THR A 170 -12.83 -3.55 6.80
N GLN A 171 -12.66 -2.24 6.57
CA GLN A 171 -12.72 -1.66 5.24
C GLN A 171 -11.60 -2.17 4.32
N ASN A 172 -10.36 -2.33 4.83
CA ASN A 172 -9.27 -2.94 4.08
C ASN A 172 -9.60 -4.39 3.71
N LYS A 173 -10.13 -5.18 4.65
CA LYS A 173 -10.51 -6.57 4.41
C LYS A 173 -11.59 -6.69 3.34
N ILE A 174 -12.60 -5.83 3.35
CA ILE A 174 -13.64 -5.80 2.30
C ILE A 174 -13.00 -5.58 0.91
N ILE A 175 -12.03 -4.67 0.81
CA ILE A 175 -11.32 -4.42 -0.46
C ILE A 175 -10.52 -5.65 -0.91
N GLU A 176 -9.83 -6.33 0.03
CA GLU A 176 -9.08 -7.57 -0.25
C GLU A 176 -10.01 -8.70 -0.69
N ASP A 177 -11.18 -8.85 -0.06
CA ASP A 177 -12.19 -9.85 -0.42
C ASP A 177 -12.72 -9.61 -1.85
N TYR A 178 -12.98 -8.34 -2.24
CA TYR A 178 -13.37 -8.01 -3.61
C TYR A 178 -12.25 -8.28 -4.62
N LEU A 179 -10.98 -8.02 -4.27
CA LEU A 179 -9.84 -8.36 -5.12
C LEU A 179 -9.74 -9.86 -5.36
N SER A 180 -9.93 -10.64 -4.30
CA SER A 180 -9.91 -12.10 -4.34
C SER A 180 -11.08 -12.65 -5.18
N LEU A 181 -12.29 -12.12 -4.96
CA LEU A 181 -13.49 -12.48 -5.74
C LEU A 181 -13.29 -12.18 -7.22
N LYS A 182 -12.79 -10.98 -7.56
CA LYS A 182 -12.49 -10.61 -8.94
C LYS A 182 -11.51 -11.59 -9.59
N LYS A 183 -10.43 -11.94 -8.87
CA LYS A 183 -9.42 -12.90 -9.37
C LYS A 183 -10.02 -14.30 -9.57
N CYS A 184 -10.86 -14.75 -8.64
CA CYS A 184 -11.55 -16.04 -8.74
C CYS A 184 -12.45 -16.07 -10.00
N ILE A 185 -13.30 -15.06 -10.19
CA ILE A 185 -14.19 -14.97 -11.36
C ILE A 185 -13.39 -15.00 -12.68
N ILE A 186 -12.30 -14.24 -12.77
CA ILE A 186 -11.49 -14.23 -13.99
C ILE A 186 -10.83 -15.59 -14.22
N ASN A 187 -10.35 -16.27 -13.17
CA ASN A 187 -9.78 -17.62 -13.32
C ASN A 187 -10.82 -18.66 -13.75
N GLU A 188 -12.04 -18.60 -13.20
CA GLU A 188 -13.15 -19.45 -13.65
C GLU A 188 -13.46 -19.24 -15.14
N LEU A 189 -13.46 -18.00 -15.59
CA LEU A 189 -13.65 -17.65 -16.98
C LEU A 189 -12.57 -18.17 -17.91
N CYS A 190 -11.32 -18.26 -17.41
CA CYS A 190 -10.21 -18.76 -18.21
C CYS A 190 -10.20 -20.30 -18.33
N ASN A 191 -10.81 -21.02 -17.37
CA ASN A 191 -10.64 -22.45 -17.24
C ASN A 191 -11.93 -23.29 -17.49
N ASN A 192 -13.11 -22.72 -17.23
CA ASN A 192 -14.37 -23.47 -17.15
C ASN A 192 -15.45 -22.96 -18.11
N VAL A 193 -15.08 -22.66 -19.37
CA VAL A 193 -16.03 -22.30 -20.41
C VAL A 193 -16.30 -23.53 -21.27
N ASP A 194 -17.55 -24.02 -21.27
CA ASP A 194 -17.96 -25.22 -22.01
C ASP A 194 -17.91 -24.99 -23.54
N GLU A 195 -18.28 -23.77 -23.98
CA GLU A 195 -18.20 -23.36 -25.37
C GLU A 195 -17.21 -22.22 -25.54
N TYR A 196 -16.14 -22.45 -26.31
CA TYR A 196 -15.18 -21.39 -26.63
C TYR A 196 -14.62 -21.56 -28.04
N THR A 197 -14.21 -20.44 -28.63
CA THR A 197 -13.42 -20.40 -29.86
C THR A 197 -11.97 -20.12 -29.49
N GLU A 198 -11.05 -20.95 -29.99
CA GLU A 198 -9.61 -20.69 -29.88
C GLU A 198 -9.16 -19.76 -30.99
N CYS A 199 -8.48 -18.69 -30.63
CA CYS A 199 -7.93 -17.71 -31.57
C CYS A 199 -6.65 -17.09 -31.04
N PHE A 200 -5.90 -16.41 -31.90
CA PHE A 200 -4.80 -15.56 -31.48
C PHE A 200 -5.28 -14.12 -31.30
N VAL A 201 -4.53 -13.34 -30.50
CA VAL A 201 -4.80 -11.91 -30.35
C VAL A 201 -4.83 -11.19 -31.70
N SER A 202 -3.94 -11.61 -32.64
CA SER A 202 -3.93 -11.09 -34.03
C SER A 202 -5.21 -11.29 -34.78
N ASP A 203 -5.98 -12.35 -34.51
CA ASP A 203 -7.18 -12.70 -35.28
C ASP A 203 -8.37 -11.81 -34.91
N ILE A 204 -8.34 -11.23 -33.70
CA ILE A 204 -9.44 -10.44 -33.14
C ILE A 204 -9.10 -8.96 -32.97
N SER A 205 -7.88 -8.53 -33.31
CA SER A 205 -7.45 -7.16 -33.01
C SER A 205 -6.54 -6.55 -34.06
N ASN A 206 -6.63 -5.23 -34.20
CA ASN A 206 -5.61 -4.44 -34.86
C ASN A 206 -4.56 -4.01 -33.83
N ILE A 207 -3.33 -4.43 -34.04
CA ILE A 207 -2.21 -4.25 -33.09
C ILE A 207 -1.39 -3.02 -33.49
N GLY A 208 -1.30 -2.07 -32.60
CA GLY A 208 -0.57 -0.83 -32.80
C GLY A 208 0.41 -0.51 -31.68
N ARG A 209 0.91 0.70 -31.70
CA ARG A 209 1.81 1.23 -30.70
C ARG A 209 1.65 2.76 -30.58
N GLY A 210 1.91 3.31 -29.41
CA GLY A 210 2.01 4.75 -29.25
C GLY A 210 3.24 5.37 -29.90
N ARG A 211 3.30 6.69 -29.89
CA ARG A 211 4.41 7.49 -30.45
C ARG A 211 5.38 7.96 -29.35
N VAL A 212 6.52 8.49 -29.73
CA VAL A 212 7.42 9.13 -28.76
C VAL A 212 6.79 10.44 -28.30
N ILE A 213 6.53 10.54 -27.01
CA ILE A 213 6.03 11.75 -26.33
C ILE A 213 7.01 12.11 -25.22
N SER A 214 7.58 13.28 -25.27
CA SER A 214 8.56 13.75 -24.30
C SER A 214 7.92 14.56 -23.18
N SER A 215 8.59 14.61 -22.02
CA SER A 215 8.17 15.52 -20.93
C SER A 215 8.17 16.99 -21.36
N LYS A 216 9.05 17.37 -22.29
CA LYS A 216 9.05 18.73 -22.85
C LYS A 216 7.78 19.03 -23.66
N GLU A 217 7.26 18.05 -24.39
CA GLU A 217 6.00 18.17 -25.14
C GLU A 217 4.82 18.34 -24.19
N ILE A 218 4.74 17.51 -23.13
CA ILE A 218 3.70 17.59 -22.10
C ILE A 218 3.71 18.97 -21.40
N ASN A 219 4.88 19.47 -21.03
CA ASN A 219 5.02 20.73 -20.30
C ASN A 219 4.73 21.98 -21.15
N LYS A 220 4.66 21.87 -22.47
CA LYS A 220 4.36 22.98 -23.39
C LYS A 220 2.87 23.13 -23.70
N GLN A 221 2.01 22.22 -23.20
CA GLN A 221 0.58 22.25 -23.50
C GLN A 221 -0.10 23.45 -22.81
N LEU A 222 -1.03 24.11 -23.53
CA LEU A 222 -1.77 25.27 -23.04
C LEU A 222 -3.08 24.87 -22.34
N ASN A 223 -3.74 23.81 -22.84
CA ASN A 223 -5.03 23.34 -22.33
C ASN A 223 -5.07 21.80 -22.34
N PRO A 224 -4.22 21.13 -21.55
CA PRO A 224 -4.05 19.68 -21.59
C PRO A 224 -5.30 18.96 -21.06
N LYS A 225 -5.95 18.18 -21.94
CA LYS A 225 -7.22 17.48 -21.65
C LYS A 225 -7.10 15.97 -21.76
N TYR A 226 -6.29 15.49 -22.72
CA TYR A 226 -6.25 14.08 -23.07
C TYR A 226 -5.08 13.37 -22.42
N PRO A 227 -5.31 12.31 -21.63
CA PRO A 227 -4.25 11.63 -20.90
C PRO A 227 -3.22 11.01 -21.84
N VAL A 228 -1.98 10.99 -21.40
CA VAL A 228 -0.85 10.30 -22.02
C VAL A 228 -0.48 9.12 -21.15
N TYR A 229 -0.67 7.91 -21.65
CA TYR A 229 -0.29 6.68 -20.96
C TYR A 229 1.13 6.26 -21.29
N SER A 230 1.84 5.74 -20.29
CA SER A 230 3.21 5.26 -20.42
C SER A 230 3.41 3.90 -19.73
N SER A 231 4.65 3.42 -19.63
CA SER A 231 4.99 2.17 -18.94
C SER A 231 4.88 2.22 -17.42
N GLN A 232 4.63 3.38 -16.81
CA GLN A 232 4.42 3.48 -15.38
C GLN A 232 3.08 2.86 -14.98
N THR A 233 3.00 2.29 -13.77
CA THR A 233 1.76 1.72 -13.22
C THR A 233 1.13 2.61 -12.15
N SER A 234 1.87 3.59 -11.64
CA SER A 234 1.34 4.63 -10.78
C SER A 234 0.37 5.52 -11.55
N ASN A 235 -0.62 6.10 -10.85
CA ASN A 235 -1.63 6.99 -11.43
C ASN A 235 -2.29 6.41 -12.70
N ASP A 236 -2.65 5.12 -12.67
CA ASP A 236 -3.26 4.39 -13.80
C ASP A 236 -2.46 4.47 -15.12
N GLY A 237 -1.15 4.64 -15.02
CA GLY A 237 -0.25 4.79 -16.16
C GLY A 237 -0.18 6.19 -16.77
N ILE A 238 -0.87 7.18 -16.20
CA ILE A 238 -0.90 8.55 -16.73
C ILE A 238 0.43 9.25 -16.41
N MET A 239 1.14 9.63 -17.48
CA MET A 239 2.38 10.41 -17.42
C MET A 239 2.13 11.93 -17.48
N GLY A 240 1.01 12.34 -18.08
CA GLY A 240 0.62 13.74 -18.27
C GLY A 240 -0.57 13.86 -19.21
N TYR A 241 -0.77 15.04 -19.76
CA TYR A 241 -1.92 15.33 -20.64
C TYR A 241 -1.46 16.15 -21.84
N LEU A 242 -2.16 15.98 -23.00
CA LEU A 242 -1.98 16.79 -24.19
C LEU A 242 -3.28 17.50 -24.61
N ASP A 243 -3.17 18.53 -25.44
CA ASP A 243 -4.30 19.27 -26.02
C ASP A 243 -5.01 18.46 -27.11
N GLN A 244 -4.29 17.54 -27.76
CA GLN A 244 -4.76 16.67 -28.84
C GLN A 244 -4.68 15.19 -28.42
N TYR A 245 -5.32 14.32 -29.19
CA TYR A 245 -5.36 12.89 -28.95
C TYR A 245 -4.99 12.11 -30.21
N ASP A 246 -4.33 10.96 -30.03
CA ASP A 246 -3.96 10.04 -31.10
C ASP A 246 -4.99 8.88 -31.23
N PHE A 247 -5.72 8.58 -30.15
CA PHE A 247 -6.67 7.45 -30.07
C PHE A 247 -8.03 7.93 -29.59
N ASP A 248 -9.12 7.32 -30.14
CA ASP A 248 -10.52 7.58 -29.73
C ASP A 248 -11.32 6.28 -29.71
N GLY A 249 -12.10 6.06 -28.65
CA GLY A 249 -12.94 4.87 -28.44
C GLY A 249 -12.29 3.81 -27.55
N GLU A 250 -12.75 2.56 -27.71
CA GLU A 250 -12.30 1.44 -26.86
C GLU A 250 -11.01 0.82 -27.38
N TYR A 251 -10.02 0.72 -26.50
CA TYR A 251 -8.72 0.09 -26.74
C TYR A 251 -8.27 -0.72 -25.53
N ILE A 252 -7.41 -1.68 -25.79
CA ILE A 252 -6.58 -2.29 -24.76
C ILE A 252 -5.17 -1.75 -24.96
N THR A 253 -4.54 -1.29 -23.89
CA THR A 253 -3.13 -0.91 -23.90
C THR A 253 -2.32 -1.82 -22.98
N TRP A 254 -1.06 -2.06 -23.30
CA TRP A 254 -0.17 -2.80 -22.42
C TRP A 254 1.23 -2.17 -22.38
N THR A 255 1.91 -2.37 -21.26
CA THR A 255 3.30 -1.96 -21.11
C THR A 255 4.22 -2.91 -21.85
N THR A 256 5.00 -2.40 -22.82
CA THR A 256 5.86 -3.23 -23.65
C THR A 256 7.22 -3.48 -23.03
N ASP A 257 7.72 -2.60 -22.17
CA ASP A 257 9.09 -2.58 -21.65
C ASP A 257 9.14 -2.24 -20.15
N GLY A 258 10.15 -2.79 -19.45
CA GLY A 258 10.47 -2.46 -18.07
C GLY A 258 9.90 -3.43 -17.05
N ALA A 259 10.10 -3.13 -15.79
CA ALA A 259 9.70 -3.98 -14.65
C ALA A 259 8.21 -4.38 -14.66
N ASN A 260 7.36 -3.56 -15.29
CA ASN A 260 5.91 -3.75 -15.39
C ASN A 260 5.48 -4.22 -16.80
N ALA A 261 6.41 -4.75 -17.62
CA ALA A 261 6.06 -5.28 -18.93
C ALA A 261 4.94 -6.33 -18.83
N GLY A 262 3.97 -6.26 -19.74
CA GLY A 262 2.80 -7.13 -19.74
C GLY A 262 1.62 -6.64 -18.90
N THR A 263 1.73 -5.50 -18.19
CA THR A 263 0.56 -4.91 -17.53
C THR A 263 -0.44 -4.41 -18.57
N VAL A 264 -1.69 -4.88 -18.47
CA VAL A 264 -2.77 -4.62 -19.43
C VAL A 264 -3.81 -3.69 -18.83
N TYR A 265 -4.27 -2.73 -19.65
CA TYR A 265 -5.31 -1.77 -19.28
C TYR A 265 -6.39 -1.72 -20.36
N TYR A 266 -7.64 -1.61 -19.95
CA TYR A 266 -8.74 -1.18 -20.81
C TYR A 266 -8.80 0.35 -20.81
N ARG A 267 -8.92 0.95 -22.01
CA ARG A 267 -9.05 2.39 -22.21
C ARG A 267 -10.29 2.68 -23.01
N ASN A 268 -10.99 3.74 -22.68
CA ASN A 268 -12.16 4.20 -23.43
C ASN A 268 -12.17 5.73 -23.49
N GLY A 269 -12.44 6.27 -24.67
CA GLY A 269 -12.45 7.70 -24.98
C GLY A 269 -11.16 8.18 -25.64
N LYS A 270 -10.86 9.47 -25.50
CA LYS A 270 -9.76 10.16 -26.19
C LYS A 270 -8.51 10.14 -25.33
N PHE A 271 -7.40 9.62 -25.89
CA PHE A 271 -6.14 9.51 -25.18
C PHE A 271 -4.93 9.48 -26.10
N ASN A 272 -3.75 9.50 -25.50
CA ASN A 272 -2.45 9.30 -26.14
C ASN A 272 -1.70 8.20 -25.41
N CYS A 273 -0.73 7.55 -26.04
CA CYS A 273 0.20 6.70 -25.35
C CYS A 273 1.61 6.81 -25.95
N THR A 274 2.59 6.54 -25.07
CA THR A 274 3.99 6.58 -25.48
C THR A 274 4.40 5.34 -26.25
N ASN A 275 5.55 5.38 -26.92
CA ASN A 275 6.12 4.25 -27.67
C ASN A 275 6.49 3.03 -26.82
N VAL A 276 6.40 3.10 -25.48
CA VAL A 276 6.53 1.97 -24.56
C VAL A 276 5.17 1.35 -24.16
N CYS A 277 4.11 1.77 -24.84
CA CYS A 277 2.78 1.17 -24.76
C CYS A 277 2.36 0.58 -26.12
N GLY A 278 1.97 -0.67 -26.11
CA GLY A 278 1.25 -1.27 -27.21
C GLY A 278 -0.26 -0.97 -27.13
N THR A 279 -0.95 -1.03 -28.26
CA THR A 279 -2.40 -0.81 -28.38
C THR A 279 -3.07 -1.94 -29.16
N LEU A 280 -4.25 -2.38 -28.69
CA LEU A 280 -5.13 -3.30 -29.42
C LEU A 280 -6.48 -2.61 -29.63
N LYS A 281 -6.93 -2.54 -30.87
CA LYS A 281 -8.31 -2.22 -31.23
C LYS A 281 -9.02 -3.54 -31.49
N ILE A 282 -9.87 -3.98 -30.57
CA ILE A 282 -10.61 -5.24 -30.68
C ILE A 282 -11.73 -5.09 -31.73
N ASN A 283 -12.01 -6.14 -32.51
CA ASN A 283 -13.10 -6.18 -33.47
C ASN A 283 -14.46 -6.20 -32.76
N GLU A 284 -15.56 -5.93 -33.50
CA GLU A 284 -16.91 -5.80 -32.95
C GLU A 284 -17.54 -7.15 -32.50
N GLU A 285 -16.92 -8.26 -32.89
CA GLU A 285 -17.35 -9.61 -32.52
C GLU A 285 -16.94 -9.98 -31.09
N ASN A 286 -16.13 -9.14 -30.44
CA ASN A 286 -15.58 -9.39 -29.09
C ASN A 286 -15.73 -8.16 -28.19
N ASP A 287 -15.91 -8.40 -26.90
CA ASP A 287 -15.96 -7.35 -25.87
C ASP A 287 -14.53 -6.96 -25.45
N ALA A 288 -14.10 -5.75 -25.78
CA ALA A 288 -12.75 -5.26 -25.50
C ALA A 288 -12.43 -5.24 -24.00
N PHE A 289 -13.41 -4.93 -23.13
CA PHE A 289 -13.20 -4.95 -21.70
C PHE A 289 -12.97 -6.38 -21.19
N PHE A 290 -13.78 -7.35 -21.63
CA PHE A 290 -13.61 -8.77 -21.31
C PHE A 290 -12.22 -9.26 -21.73
N VAL A 291 -11.85 -9.02 -23.01
CA VAL A 291 -10.54 -9.42 -23.54
C VAL A 291 -9.39 -8.80 -22.74
N SER A 292 -9.53 -7.55 -22.30
CA SER A 292 -8.51 -6.90 -21.46
C SER A 292 -8.29 -7.64 -20.14
N LYS A 293 -9.36 -8.14 -19.52
CA LYS A 293 -9.27 -8.89 -18.25
C LYS A 293 -8.66 -10.28 -18.46
N LEU A 294 -9.04 -10.95 -19.53
CA LEU A 294 -8.45 -12.22 -19.92
C LEU A 294 -6.93 -12.07 -20.19
N LEU A 295 -6.55 -11.08 -20.99
CA LEU A 295 -5.15 -10.78 -21.27
C LEU A 295 -4.35 -10.44 -20.00
N SER A 296 -4.93 -9.70 -19.05
CA SER A 296 -4.24 -9.36 -17.80
C SER A 296 -3.80 -10.58 -16.98
N CYS A 297 -4.43 -11.74 -17.17
CA CYS A 297 -4.03 -13.00 -16.54
C CYS A 297 -2.97 -13.76 -17.34
N LEU A 298 -2.97 -13.62 -18.66
CA LEU A 298 -2.14 -14.43 -19.57
C LEU A 298 -0.78 -13.79 -19.85
N THR A 299 -0.74 -12.48 -20.01
CA THR A 299 0.43 -11.73 -20.49
C THR A 299 1.70 -11.99 -19.70
N TYR A 300 1.59 -12.20 -18.37
CA TYR A 300 2.75 -12.40 -17.50
C TYR A 300 3.62 -13.58 -17.89
N SER A 301 3.03 -14.67 -18.40
CA SER A 301 3.74 -15.88 -18.87
C SER A 301 4.48 -15.67 -20.20
N TYR A 302 4.13 -14.63 -20.95
CA TYR A 302 4.71 -14.30 -22.25
C TYR A 302 5.77 -13.18 -22.16
N VAL A 303 5.98 -12.59 -20.99
CA VAL A 303 7.03 -11.58 -20.78
C VAL A 303 8.39 -12.23 -20.83
N SER A 304 9.26 -11.76 -21.73
CA SER A 304 10.67 -12.21 -21.80
C SER A 304 11.43 -11.66 -20.59
N ARG A 305 11.99 -12.55 -19.78
CA ARG A 305 12.77 -12.23 -18.57
C ARG A 305 14.27 -12.51 -18.72
N ASN A 306 14.68 -13.03 -19.85
CA ASN A 306 16.07 -13.41 -20.11
C ASN A 306 16.97 -12.21 -20.42
N LEU A 307 16.40 -11.00 -20.46
CA LEU A 307 17.10 -9.75 -20.70
C LEU A 307 17.08 -8.89 -19.41
N ALA A 308 18.07 -8.03 -19.26
CA ALA A 308 18.13 -7.06 -18.16
C ALA A 308 16.86 -6.18 -18.04
N ASN A 309 16.11 -6.05 -19.12
CA ASN A 309 14.84 -5.32 -19.18
C ASN A 309 13.73 -6.25 -19.70
N PRO A 310 12.74 -6.66 -18.86
CA PRO A 310 11.61 -7.47 -19.27
C PRO A 310 10.83 -6.83 -20.42
N LYS A 311 10.33 -7.64 -21.38
CA LYS A 311 9.63 -7.12 -22.57
C LYS A 311 8.45 -8.00 -22.96
N LEU A 312 7.38 -7.35 -23.42
CA LEU A 312 6.27 -7.97 -24.16
C LEU A 312 5.99 -7.16 -25.42
N MET A 313 6.63 -7.58 -26.52
CA MET A 313 6.54 -6.87 -27.80
C MET A 313 5.29 -7.25 -28.58
N ASN A 314 4.91 -6.42 -29.58
CA ASN A 314 3.72 -6.61 -30.41
C ASN A 314 3.66 -8.01 -31.04
N ASN A 315 4.78 -8.53 -31.55
CA ASN A 315 4.83 -9.86 -32.18
C ASN A 315 4.54 -11.00 -31.18
N THR A 316 4.94 -10.82 -29.91
CA THR A 316 4.64 -11.79 -28.86
C THR A 316 3.19 -11.67 -28.42
N MET A 317 2.69 -10.44 -28.24
CA MET A 317 1.28 -10.17 -27.93
C MET A 317 0.36 -10.77 -28.99
N ALA A 318 0.68 -10.59 -30.29
CA ALA A 318 -0.09 -11.12 -31.41
C ALA A 318 -0.31 -12.64 -31.33
N LYS A 319 0.68 -13.37 -30.82
CA LYS A 319 0.70 -14.84 -30.74
C LYS A 319 0.13 -15.40 -29.43
N ILE A 320 -0.40 -14.57 -28.55
CA ILE A 320 -1.06 -15.07 -27.34
C ILE A 320 -2.35 -15.77 -27.77
N LYS A 321 -2.48 -17.02 -27.35
CA LYS A 321 -3.67 -17.85 -27.63
C LYS A 321 -4.75 -17.54 -26.59
N LEU A 322 -5.96 -17.28 -27.07
CA LEU A 322 -7.13 -16.97 -26.27
C LEU A 322 -8.18 -18.06 -26.45
N LYS A 323 -8.96 -18.29 -25.41
CA LYS A 323 -10.20 -19.06 -25.44
C LYS A 323 -11.33 -18.09 -25.15
N LEU A 324 -12.12 -17.78 -26.16
CA LEU A 324 -13.17 -16.79 -26.06
C LEU A 324 -14.56 -17.45 -26.08
N PRO A 325 -15.39 -17.23 -25.06
CA PRO A 325 -16.80 -17.63 -25.12
C PRO A 325 -17.56 -16.77 -26.12
N PRO A 326 -18.79 -17.17 -26.49
CA PRO A 326 -19.67 -16.36 -27.32
C PRO A 326 -19.84 -14.93 -26.77
N LEU A 327 -20.02 -13.93 -27.65
CA LEU A 327 -20.04 -12.50 -27.30
C LEU A 327 -21.05 -12.16 -26.19
N ASN A 328 -22.22 -12.82 -26.19
CA ASN A 328 -23.22 -12.62 -25.13
C ASN A 328 -22.66 -13.00 -23.74
N LYS A 329 -21.89 -14.08 -23.64
CA LYS A 329 -21.21 -14.49 -22.39
C LYS A 329 -20.07 -13.55 -22.03
N GLN A 330 -19.26 -13.09 -23.01
CA GLN A 330 -18.23 -12.08 -22.77
C GLN A 330 -18.85 -10.83 -22.12
N ARG A 331 -19.98 -10.34 -22.64
CA ARG A 331 -20.69 -9.15 -22.10
C ARG A 331 -21.28 -9.40 -20.72
N GLU A 332 -21.83 -10.59 -20.46
CA GLU A 332 -22.33 -10.98 -19.14
C GLU A 332 -21.21 -10.87 -18.09
N PHE A 333 -20.08 -11.48 -18.36
CA PHE A 333 -18.91 -11.46 -17.48
C PHE A 333 -18.30 -10.06 -17.34
N ALA A 334 -18.18 -9.32 -18.44
CA ALA A 334 -17.73 -7.93 -18.43
C ALA A 334 -18.59 -7.08 -17.48
N ASN A 335 -19.91 -7.25 -17.50
CA ASN A 335 -20.82 -6.54 -16.61
C ASN A 335 -20.62 -6.90 -15.13
N ILE A 336 -20.40 -8.17 -14.82
CA ILE A 336 -20.11 -8.62 -13.44
C ILE A 336 -18.81 -7.98 -12.95
N ILE A 337 -17.74 -8.05 -13.74
CA ILE A 337 -16.44 -7.49 -13.36
C ILE A 337 -16.52 -5.96 -13.22
N ARG A 338 -17.23 -5.26 -14.12
CA ARG A 338 -17.44 -3.80 -14.00
C ARG A 338 -18.13 -3.42 -12.69
N LYS A 339 -19.19 -4.17 -12.30
CA LYS A 339 -19.88 -3.95 -11.02
C LYS A 339 -18.96 -4.15 -9.82
N ILE A 340 -18.13 -5.20 -9.85
CA ILE A 340 -17.14 -5.45 -8.78
C ILE A 340 -16.10 -4.30 -8.73
N GLU A 341 -15.56 -3.88 -9.87
CA GLU A 341 -14.58 -2.77 -9.92
C GLU A 341 -15.20 -1.45 -9.45
N GLN A 342 -16.45 -1.19 -9.81
CA GLN A 342 -17.18 -0.02 -9.32
C GLN A 342 -17.36 -0.06 -7.81
N LYS A 343 -17.78 -1.21 -7.27
CA LYS A 343 -17.95 -1.39 -5.82
C LYS A 343 -16.61 -1.23 -5.10
N MET A 344 -15.53 -1.83 -5.60
CA MET A 344 -14.19 -1.64 -5.05
C MET A 344 -13.74 -0.18 -5.02
N ASN A 345 -14.09 0.61 -6.03
CA ASN A 345 -13.74 2.04 -6.04
C ASN A 345 -14.49 2.81 -4.97
N TYR A 346 -15.77 2.49 -4.71
CA TYR A 346 -16.53 3.06 -3.58
C TYR A 346 -15.90 2.69 -2.23
N GLU A 347 -15.49 1.43 -2.05
CA GLU A 347 -14.87 0.98 -0.80
C GLU A 347 -13.49 1.63 -0.58
N LYS A 348 -12.71 1.84 -1.63
CA LYS A 348 -11.43 2.58 -1.57
C LYS A 348 -11.63 4.05 -1.20
N GLU A 349 -12.66 4.70 -1.75
CA GLU A 349 -12.97 6.08 -1.39
C GLU A 349 -13.47 6.17 0.06
N MET A 350 -14.28 5.21 0.52
CA MET A 350 -14.70 5.12 1.92
C MET A 350 -13.48 4.96 2.84
N LEU A 351 -12.53 4.10 2.49
CA LEU A 351 -11.28 3.93 3.25
C LEU A 351 -10.49 5.24 3.32
N ARG A 352 -10.40 5.97 2.21
CA ARG A 352 -9.73 7.28 2.16
C ARG A 352 -10.39 8.27 3.13
N LEU A 353 -11.71 8.36 3.10
CA LEU A 353 -12.49 9.23 3.98
C LEU A 353 -12.33 8.86 5.46
N LEU A 354 -12.36 7.57 5.80
CA LEU A 354 -12.13 7.10 7.17
C LEU A 354 -10.73 7.46 7.69
N LYS A 355 -9.70 7.33 6.86
CA LYS A 355 -8.34 7.75 7.21
C LYS A 355 -8.23 9.25 7.43
N THR A 356 -8.84 10.06 6.55
CA THR A 356 -8.88 11.51 6.70
C THR A 356 -9.63 11.92 7.97
N GLN A 357 -10.75 11.25 8.28
CA GLN A 357 -11.51 11.48 9.50
C GLN A 357 -10.67 11.15 10.75
N LYS A 358 -9.93 10.03 10.73
CA LYS A 358 -9.01 9.68 11.83
C LYS A 358 -7.95 10.76 12.04
N GLU A 359 -7.32 11.23 10.97
CA GLU A 359 -6.33 12.31 11.05
C GLU A 359 -6.92 13.60 11.64
N TYR A 360 -8.14 13.96 11.25
CA TYR A 360 -8.83 15.11 11.82
C TYR A 360 -9.05 14.96 13.33
N PHE A 361 -9.52 13.80 13.76
CA PHE A 361 -9.70 13.54 15.20
C PHE A 361 -8.38 13.55 15.96
N LEU A 362 -7.31 12.96 15.43
CA LEU A 362 -6.00 12.97 16.08
C LEU A 362 -5.44 14.38 16.27
N LYS A 363 -5.80 15.34 15.40
CA LYS A 363 -5.41 16.76 15.56
C LYS A 363 -6.18 17.48 16.66
N ASN A 364 -7.40 17.02 16.99
CA ASN A 364 -8.34 17.74 17.85
C ASN A 364 -8.63 17.04 19.19
N LEU A 365 -8.25 15.79 19.35
CA LEU A 365 -8.47 15.02 20.58
C LEU A 365 -7.45 15.32 21.69
N PHE A 366 -6.25 15.79 21.32
CA PHE A 366 -5.14 15.97 22.25
C PHE A 366 -4.83 17.47 22.42
N ILE A 367 -4.68 17.92 23.67
CA ILE A 367 -4.42 19.31 24.06
C ILE A 367 -2.96 19.70 23.80
#